data_b8ae728fa541e987ae2ce7f80b0ea313
#
_entry.id   b8ae728fa541e987ae2ce7f80b0ea313
#
_cell.length_a   1.000
_cell.length_b   1.000
_cell.length_c   1.000
_cell.angle_alpha   90.00
_cell.angle_beta   90.00
_cell.angle_gamma   90.00
#
_symmetry.space_group_name_H-M   'P 1'
#
loop_
_entity.id
_entity.type
_entity.pdbx_description
1 polymer ?
#
loop_
_entity_poly.entity_id
_entity_poly.type
_entity_poly.pdbx_seq_one_letter_code
_entity_poly.pdbx_strand_id
1 'polypeptide(L)'
;MALGQPLQTAVLARLADPRLTLAAMGIVKAVAHFLESPIIMILHASTALSGSQDSRRSLWRFILMLGGLCSGLFLILNAPGIYDWLLLDLFGATPQVADTARPAMIWMIVWPAFIAWRRYFQGMMIRDKKGRWLGWASVGRLTAFSGLLLFGL
;
A
#
# COMPACT_ATOMS: atom_id res chain seq x y z
N MET A 1 8.47 5.50 -9.65
CA MET A 1 8.06 5.20 -8.26
C MET A 1 9.12 5.56 -7.20
N ALA A 2 10.37 5.79 -7.59
CA ALA A 2 11.50 6.02 -6.68
C ALA A 2 11.46 7.30 -5.82
N LEU A 3 10.82 8.38 -6.27
CA LEU A 3 10.88 9.69 -5.59
C LEU A 3 9.87 9.87 -4.44
N GLY A 4 8.81 9.08 -4.38
CA GLY A 4 7.79 9.22 -3.33
C GLY A 4 8.26 8.73 -1.95
N GLN A 5 9.13 7.73 -1.89
CA GLN A 5 9.63 7.19 -0.63
C GLN A 5 10.63 8.14 0.07
N PRO A 6 11.66 8.68 -0.59
CA PRO A 6 12.55 9.64 0.06
C PRO A 6 11.83 10.90 0.52
N LEU A 7 10.85 11.39 -0.24
CA LEU A 7 10.05 12.55 0.15
C LEU A 7 9.24 12.29 1.42
N GLN A 8 8.58 11.12 1.50
CA GLN A 8 7.85 10.70 2.70
C GLN A 8 8.78 10.58 3.92
N THR A 9 9.96 9.98 3.75
CA THR A 9 10.95 9.85 4.81
C THR A 9 11.46 11.22 5.28
N ALA A 10 11.70 12.15 4.35
CA ALA A 10 12.13 13.51 4.67
C ALA A 10 11.09 14.28 5.49
N VAL A 11 9.79 14.09 5.19
CA VAL A 11 8.71 14.72 5.97
C VAL A 11 8.59 14.10 7.36
N LEU A 12 8.62 12.77 7.45
CA LEU A 12 8.57 12.06 8.74
C LEU A 12 9.76 12.44 9.63
N ALA A 13 10.92 12.75 9.04
CA ALA A 13 12.10 13.21 9.76
C ALA A 13 11.97 14.63 10.36
N ARG A 14 10.94 15.39 10.00
CA ARG A 14 10.65 16.73 10.53
C ARG A 14 9.61 16.76 11.65
N LEU A 15 9.02 15.61 11.98
CA LEU A 15 8.07 15.49 13.08
C LEU A 15 8.77 15.57 14.44
N ALA A 16 8.00 15.78 15.51
CA ALA A 16 8.50 15.99 16.86
C ALA A 16 9.43 14.87 17.38
N ASP A 17 9.13 13.60 17.01
CA ASP A 17 9.95 12.42 17.31
C ASP A 17 10.29 11.62 16.05
N PRO A 18 11.30 12.06 15.26
CA PRO A 18 11.63 11.43 13.98
C PRO A 18 12.03 9.95 14.10
N ARG A 19 12.77 9.61 15.15
CA ARG A 19 13.25 8.22 15.36
C ARG A 19 12.09 7.28 15.61
N LEU A 20 11.17 7.67 16.46
CA LEU A 20 9.98 6.89 16.81
C LEU A 20 9.07 6.70 15.60
N THR A 21 8.79 7.79 14.87
CA THR A 21 7.92 7.79 13.71
C THR A 21 8.52 6.99 12.56
N LEU A 22 9.82 7.10 12.31
CA LEU A 22 10.51 6.33 11.27
C LEU A 22 10.54 4.83 11.59
N ALA A 23 10.77 4.46 12.86
CA ALA A 23 10.72 3.07 13.30
C ALA A 23 9.31 2.47 13.14
N ALA A 24 8.28 3.18 13.61
CA ALA A 24 6.88 2.79 13.46
C ALA A 24 6.49 2.59 11.99
N MET A 25 6.81 3.55 11.13
CA MET A 25 6.52 3.47 9.69
C MET A 25 7.34 2.39 8.99
N GLY A 26 8.54 2.08 9.47
CA GLY A 26 9.36 0.97 8.97
C GLY A 26 8.65 -0.37 9.16
N ILE A 27 8.14 -0.63 10.36
CA ILE A 27 7.41 -1.85 10.70
C ILE A 27 6.11 -1.93 9.90
N VAL A 28 5.30 -0.85 9.88
CA VAL A 28 4.06 -0.80 9.09
C VAL A 28 4.30 -1.11 7.63
N LYS A 29 5.35 -0.53 7.03
CA LYS A 29 5.73 -0.81 5.64
C LYS A 29 6.18 -2.24 5.43
N ALA A 30 6.93 -2.83 6.35
CA ALA A 30 7.38 -4.23 6.25
C ALA A 30 6.18 -5.19 6.22
N VAL A 31 5.23 -5.02 7.15
CA VAL A 31 3.99 -5.79 7.19
C VAL A 31 3.16 -5.57 5.92
N ALA A 32 3.01 -4.31 5.49
CA ALA A 32 2.28 -3.97 4.28
C ALA A 32 2.89 -4.64 3.04
N HIS A 33 4.20 -4.55 2.83
CA HIS A 33 4.88 -5.17 1.69
C HIS A 33 4.75 -6.70 1.69
N PHE A 34 4.83 -7.32 2.85
CA PHE A 34 4.66 -8.76 2.97
C PHE A 34 3.26 -9.19 2.51
N LEU A 35 2.20 -8.53 3.01
CA LEU A 35 0.82 -8.84 2.66
C LEU A 35 0.44 -8.40 1.23
N GLU A 36 1.09 -7.38 0.69
CA GLU A 36 0.87 -6.91 -0.69
C GLU A 36 1.62 -7.74 -1.74
N SER A 37 2.55 -8.58 -1.34
CA SER A 37 3.36 -9.39 -2.26
C SER A 37 2.52 -10.15 -3.31
N PRO A 38 1.40 -10.82 -2.98
CA PRO A 38 0.54 -11.45 -3.98
C PRO A 38 -0.15 -10.44 -4.91
N ILE A 39 -0.45 -9.24 -4.39
CA ILE A 39 -1.15 -8.18 -5.15
C ILE A 39 -0.25 -7.60 -6.25
N ILE A 40 1.06 -7.59 -6.04
CA ILE A 40 2.01 -7.09 -7.05
C ILE A 40 1.91 -7.91 -8.35
N MET A 41 1.67 -9.20 -8.25
CA MET A 41 1.50 -10.11 -9.40
C MET A 41 0.24 -9.82 -10.23
N ILE A 42 -0.76 -9.14 -9.67
CA ILE A 42 -1.98 -8.74 -10.40
C ILE A 42 -1.66 -7.92 -11.64
N LEU A 43 -0.64 -7.06 -11.60
CA LEU A 43 -0.24 -6.25 -12.74
C LEU A 43 0.11 -7.13 -13.95
N HIS A 44 0.92 -8.16 -13.73
CA HIS A 44 1.34 -9.10 -14.78
C HIS A 44 0.17 -9.95 -15.26
N ALA A 45 -0.64 -10.47 -14.34
CA ALA A 45 -1.84 -11.23 -14.66
C ALA A 45 -2.84 -10.39 -15.47
N SER A 46 -3.06 -9.13 -15.08
CA SER A 46 -3.97 -8.22 -15.80
C SER A 46 -3.48 -7.92 -17.21
N THR A 47 -2.18 -7.73 -17.38
CA THR A 47 -1.60 -7.47 -18.71
C THR A 47 -1.70 -8.70 -19.62
N ALA A 48 -1.49 -9.89 -19.07
CA ALA A 48 -1.49 -11.14 -19.83
C ALA A 48 -2.92 -11.65 -20.13
N LEU A 49 -3.80 -11.67 -19.14
CA LEU A 49 -5.07 -12.39 -19.17
C LEU A 49 -6.29 -11.55 -19.57
N SER A 50 -6.19 -10.22 -19.66
CA SER A 50 -7.34 -9.36 -19.98
C SER A 50 -7.76 -9.35 -21.46
N GLY A 51 -7.54 -10.45 -22.20
CA GLY A 51 -7.75 -10.56 -23.64
C GLY A 51 -9.20 -10.58 -24.10
N SER A 52 -10.07 -11.23 -23.36
CA SER A 52 -11.49 -11.33 -23.64
C SER A 52 -12.30 -10.67 -22.53
N GLN A 53 -13.58 -10.41 -22.82
CA GLN A 53 -14.48 -9.81 -21.83
C GLN A 53 -14.74 -10.75 -20.66
N ASP A 54 -14.84 -12.05 -20.90
CA ASP A 54 -15.03 -13.06 -19.87
C ASP A 54 -13.79 -13.20 -18.97
N SER A 55 -12.60 -13.17 -19.58
CA SER A 55 -11.34 -13.17 -18.83
C SER A 55 -11.20 -11.93 -17.93
N ARG A 56 -11.60 -10.75 -18.41
CA ARG A 56 -11.62 -9.52 -17.63
C ARG A 56 -12.56 -9.64 -16.42
N ARG A 57 -13.74 -10.23 -16.59
CA ARG A 57 -14.72 -10.41 -15.52
C ARG A 57 -14.24 -11.41 -14.45
N SER A 58 -13.65 -12.52 -14.91
CA SER A 58 -13.07 -13.53 -14.00
C SER A 58 -11.88 -12.96 -13.22
N LEU A 59 -11.01 -12.23 -13.92
CA LEU A 59 -9.87 -11.55 -13.31
C LEU A 59 -10.31 -10.50 -12.28
N TRP A 60 -11.35 -9.72 -12.58
CA TRP A 60 -11.93 -8.74 -11.66
C TRP A 60 -12.42 -9.38 -10.36
N ARG A 61 -13.15 -10.49 -10.46
CA ARG A 61 -13.60 -11.25 -9.27
C ARG A 61 -12.42 -11.76 -8.46
N PHE A 62 -11.41 -12.33 -9.11
CA PHE A 62 -10.20 -12.80 -8.45
C PHE A 62 -9.49 -11.68 -7.67
N ILE A 63 -9.39 -10.49 -8.28
CA ILE A 63 -8.74 -9.32 -7.69
C ILE A 63 -9.51 -8.81 -6.48
N LEU A 64 -10.83 -8.77 -6.55
CA LEU A 64 -11.67 -8.40 -5.41
C LEU A 64 -11.52 -9.40 -4.26
N MET A 65 -11.49 -10.70 -4.55
CA MET A 65 -11.26 -11.74 -3.55
C MET A 65 -9.89 -11.60 -2.91
N LEU A 66 -8.84 -11.44 -3.72
CA LEU A 66 -7.48 -11.31 -3.21
C LEU A 66 -7.29 -10.02 -2.39
N GLY A 67 -7.79 -8.89 -2.89
CA GLY A 67 -7.77 -7.62 -2.17
C GLY A 67 -8.55 -7.70 -0.85
N GLY A 68 -9.72 -8.32 -0.87
CA GLY A 68 -10.54 -8.57 0.33
C GLY A 68 -9.85 -9.50 1.32
N LEU A 69 -9.20 -10.56 0.85
CA LEU A 69 -8.43 -11.48 1.70
C LEU A 69 -7.27 -10.74 2.40
N CYS A 70 -6.50 -9.95 1.65
CA CYS A 70 -5.40 -9.18 2.23
C CYS A 70 -5.91 -8.13 3.22
N SER A 71 -7.02 -7.44 2.92
CA SER A 71 -7.65 -6.50 3.86
C SER A 71 -8.17 -7.20 5.11
N GLY A 72 -8.74 -8.40 4.96
CA GLY A 72 -9.17 -9.25 6.08
C GLY A 72 -8.01 -9.69 6.97
N LEU A 73 -6.87 -10.04 6.37
CA LEU A 73 -5.64 -10.34 7.12
C LEU A 73 -5.15 -9.12 7.91
N PHE A 74 -5.15 -7.93 7.29
CA PHE A 74 -4.83 -6.71 8.03
C PHE A 74 -5.80 -6.45 9.19
N LEU A 75 -7.08 -6.72 9.00
CA LEU A 75 -8.07 -6.58 10.07
C LEU A 75 -7.75 -7.53 11.24
N ILE A 76 -7.41 -8.77 10.95
CA ILE A 76 -7.00 -9.77 11.96
C ILE A 76 -5.73 -9.31 12.68
N LEU A 77 -4.72 -8.81 11.95
CA LEU A 77 -3.48 -8.31 12.54
C LEU A 77 -3.68 -7.07 13.42
N ASN A 78 -4.77 -6.33 13.23
CA ASN A 78 -5.13 -5.21 14.10
C ASN A 78 -6.00 -5.62 15.30
N ALA A 79 -6.36 -6.91 15.44
CA ALA A 79 -7.12 -7.37 16.59
C ALA A 79 -6.29 -7.26 17.87
N PRO A 80 -6.93 -6.91 19.02
CA PRO A 80 -6.26 -6.86 20.30
C PRO A 80 -5.55 -8.18 20.63
N GLY A 81 -4.36 -8.11 21.14
CA GLY A 81 -3.52 -9.28 21.43
C GLY A 81 -2.68 -9.76 20.24
N ILE A 82 -3.25 -9.86 19.03
CA ILE A 82 -2.47 -10.22 17.81
C ILE A 82 -1.56 -9.05 17.42
N TYR A 83 -2.06 -7.84 17.49
CA TYR A 83 -1.29 -6.64 17.22
C TYR A 83 -0.10 -6.49 18.18
N ASP A 84 -0.35 -6.68 19.47
CA ASP A 84 0.68 -6.54 20.50
C ASP A 84 1.72 -7.64 20.36
N TRP A 85 1.30 -8.89 20.17
CA TRP A 85 2.21 -9.99 19.86
C TRP A 85 3.06 -9.74 18.61
N LEU A 86 2.44 -9.23 17.54
CA LEU A 86 3.14 -8.94 16.29
C LEU A 86 4.23 -7.89 16.48
N LEU A 87 3.91 -6.76 17.13
CA LEU A 87 4.84 -5.64 17.24
C LEU A 87 5.85 -5.82 18.38
N LEU A 88 5.40 -6.27 19.55
CA LEU A 88 6.26 -6.37 20.72
C LEU A 88 7.12 -7.65 20.70
N ASP A 89 6.49 -8.81 20.46
CA ASP A 89 7.19 -10.09 20.55
C ASP A 89 7.92 -10.44 19.25
N LEU A 90 7.25 -10.30 18.09
CA LEU A 90 7.82 -10.71 16.80
C LEU A 90 8.80 -9.66 16.24
N PHE A 91 8.44 -8.38 16.26
CA PHE A 91 9.31 -7.30 15.78
C PHE A 91 10.22 -6.71 16.85
N GLY A 92 10.00 -7.05 18.13
CA GLY A 92 10.79 -6.51 19.25
C GLY A 92 10.66 -4.98 19.40
N ALA A 93 9.52 -4.41 18.98
CA ALA A 93 9.28 -2.98 19.06
C ALA A 93 9.04 -2.55 20.51
N THR A 94 9.41 -1.32 20.85
CA THR A 94 9.04 -0.76 22.15
C THR A 94 7.56 -0.40 22.18
N PRO A 95 6.90 -0.39 23.35
CA PRO A 95 5.48 0.00 23.46
C PRO A 95 5.17 1.35 22.80
N GLN A 96 6.07 2.32 22.92
CA GLN A 96 5.92 3.64 22.30
C GLN A 96 5.88 3.57 20.77
N VAL A 97 6.70 2.70 20.15
CA VAL A 97 6.69 2.46 18.70
C VAL A 97 5.39 1.79 18.30
N ALA A 98 4.92 0.82 19.07
CA ALA A 98 3.66 0.13 18.81
C ALA A 98 2.46 1.10 18.84
N ASP A 99 2.38 1.96 19.85
CA ASP A 99 1.31 2.97 19.95
C ASP A 99 1.33 3.95 18.78
N THR A 100 2.54 4.39 18.37
CA THR A 100 2.71 5.29 17.22
C THR A 100 2.35 4.61 15.89
N ALA A 101 2.58 3.30 15.76
CA ALA A 101 2.26 2.53 14.55
C ALA A 101 0.76 2.22 14.42
N ARG A 102 0.01 2.16 15.53
CA ARG A 102 -1.41 1.72 15.56
C ARG A 102 -2.31 2.45 14.59
N PRO A 103 -2.37 3.80 14.54
CA PRO A 103 -3.23 4.49 13.58
C PRO A 103 -2.85 4.19 12.13
N ALA A 104 -1.56 4.09 11.82
CA ALA A 104 -1.10 3.74 10.47
C ALA A 104 -1.51 2.31 10.08
N MET A 105 -1.43 1.35 11.00
CA MET A 105 -1.86 -0.03 10.77
C MET A 105 -3.36 -0.14 10.51
N ILE A 106 -4.20 0.65 11.18
CA ILE A 106 -5.65 0.71 10.94
C ILE A 106 -5.93 1.19 9.51
N TRP A 107 -5.27 2.26 9.06
CA TRP A 107 -5.41 2.74 7.68
C TRP A 107 -4.96 1.72 6.64
N MET A 108 -4.00 0.85 6.98
CA MET A 108 -3.54 -0.23 6.10
C MET A 108 -4.60 -1.32 5.86
N ILE A 109 -5.70 -1.41 6.62
CA ILE A 109 -6.78 -2.38 6.39
C ILE A 109 -7.40 -2.20 4.99
N VAL A 110 -7.61 -0.96 4.57
CA VAL A 110 -8.26 -0.66 3.28
C VAL A 110 -7.27 -0.55 2.12
N TRP A 111 -6.01 -0.35 2.42
CA TRP A 111 -4.93 -0.12 1.46
C TRP A 111 -4.75 -1.23 0.42
N PRO A 112 -4.74 -2.55 0.75
CA PRO A 112 -4.58 -3.63 -0.22
C PRO A 112 -5.66 -3.64 -1.30
N ALA A 113 -6.91 -3.36 -0.94
CA ALA A 113 -8.01 -3.29 -1.89
C ALA A 113 -7.80 -2.18 -2.94
N PHE A 114 -7.35 -0.99 -2.50
CA PHE A 114 -7.03 0.11 -3.42
C PHE A 114 -5.82 -0.20 -4.31
N ILE A 115 -4.79 -0.86 -3.78
CA ILE A 115 -3.65 -1.27 -4.59
C ILE A 115 -4.05 -2.33 -5.61
N ALA A 116 -4.84 -3.33 -5.23
CA ALA A 116 -5.35 -4.36 -6.12
C ALA A 116 -6.15 -3.74 -7.28
N TRP A 117 -7.07 -2.84 -6.96
CA TRP A 117 -7.83 -2.07 -7.94
C TRP A 117 -6.90 -1.29 -8.89
N ARG A 118 -6.00 -0.51 -8.35
CA ARG A 118 -5.04 0.28 -9.16
C ARG A 118 -4.22 -0.61 -10.09
N ARG A 119 -3.70 -1.74 -9.61
CA ARG A 119 -2.90 -2.68 -10.41
C ARG A 119 -3.69 -3.29 -11.56
N TYR A 120 -4.95 -3.61 -11.34
CA TYR A 120 -5.83 -4.09 -12.39
C TYR A 120 -5.98 -3.10 -13.55
N PHE A 121 -6.33 -1.86 -13.23
CA PHE A 121 -6.48 -0.82 -14.27
C PHE A 121 -5.16 -0.48 -14.95
N GLN A 122 -4.06 -0.45 -14.21
CA GLN A 122 -2.74 -0.28 -14.80
C GLN A 122 -2.42 -1.38 -15.81
N GLY A 123 -2.68 -2.64 -15.48
CA GLY A 123 -2.47 -3.77 -16.39
C GLY A 123 -3.30 -3.67 -17.68
N MET A 124 -4.58 -3.28 -17.56
CA MET A 124 -5.44 -3.06 -18.72
C MET A 124 -4.94 -1.91 -19.61
N MET A 125 -4.55 -0.78 -19.01
CA MET A 125 -4.01 0.37 -19.74
C MET A 125 -2.70 0.03 -20.48
N ILE A 126 -1.83 -0.77 -19.89
CA ILE A 126 -0.60 -1.24 -20.52
C ILE A 126 -0.96 -2.12 -21.73
N ARG A 127 -1.88 -3.04 -21.57
CA ARG A 127 -2.34 -3.93 -22.67
C ARG A 127 -2.97 -3.15 -23.82
N ASP A 128 -3.81 -2.16 -23.51
CA ASP A 128 -4.49 -1.33 -24.51
C ASP A 128 -3.55 -0.26 -25.13
N LYS A 129 -2.23 -0.40 -24.91
CA LYS A 129 -1.18 0.53 -25.40
C LYS A 129 -1.39 2.00 -24.98
N LYS A 130 -2.15 2.24 -23.91
CA LYS A 130 -2.42 3.59 -23.35
C LYS A 130 -1.43 4.00 -22.25
N GLY A 131 -0.20 3.49 -22.31
CA GLY A 131 0.84 3.75 -21.31
C GLY A 131 1.18 5.22 -21.08
N ARG A 132 0.93 6.09 -22.09
CA ARG A 132 1.12 7.55 -21.96
C ARG A 132 0.23 8.16 -20.87
N TRP A 133 -1.01 7.71 -20.74
CA TRP A 133 -1.93 8.13 -19.68
C TRP A 133 -1.47 7.70 -18.29
N LEU A 134 -0.82 6.56 -18.21
CA LEU A 134 -0.20 6.08 -16.96
C LEU A 134 0.93 6.99 -16.49
N GLY A 135 1.72 7.50 -17.45
CA GLY A 135 2.76 8.51 -17.18
C GLY A 135 2.18 9.79 -16.61
N TRP A 136 1.17 10.35 -17.25
CA TRP A 136 0.48 11.57 -16.80
C TRP A 136 -0.18 11.40 -15.42
N ALA A 137 -0.84 10.27 -15.16
CA ALA A 137 -1.40 9.96 -13.85
C ALA A 137 -0.33 9.87 -12.75
N SER A 138 0.86 9.36 -13.10
CA SER A 138 1.98 9.29 -12.15
C SER A 138 2.56 10.67 -11.85
N VAL A 139 2.69 11.54 -12.86
CA VAL A 139 3.11 12.94 -12.68
C VAL A 139 2.09 13.70 -11.86
N GLY A 140 0.80 13.61 -12.19
CA GLY A 140 -0.28 14.28 -11.44
C GLY A 140 -0.32 13.87 -9.97
N ARG A 141 -0.09 12.58 -9.68
CA ARG A 141 0.01 12.11 -8.29
C ARG A 141 1.22 12.68 -7.56
N LEU A 142 2.37 12.75 -8.25
CA LEU A 142 3.60 13.28 -7.65
C LEU A 142 3.45 14.77 -7.33
N THR A 143 2.88 15.55 -8.25
CA THR A 143 2.62 16.98 -8.05
C THR A 143 1.59 17.23 -6.95
N ALA A 144 0.50 16.47 -6.91
CA ALA A 144 -0.49 16.56 -5.84
C ALA A 144 0.11 16.20 -4.47
N PHE A 145 0.91 15.15 -4.39
CA PHE A 145 1.57 14.74 -3.16
C PHE A 145 2.60 15.77 -2.70
N SER A 146 3.42 16.30 -3.62
CA SER A 146 4.38 17.37 -3.31
C SER A 146 3.68 18.66 -2.88
N GLY A 147 2.57 19.03 -3.53
CA GLY A 147 1.75 20.16 -3.14
C GLY A 147 1.18 20.02 -1.72
N LEU A 148 0.57 18.88 -1.39
CA LEU A 148 0.06 18.59 -0.06
C LEU A 148 1.15 18.68 1.02
N LEU A 149 2.37 18.22 0.72
CA LEU A 149 3.49 18.29 1.65
C LEU A 149 4.03 19.72 1.84
N LEU A 150 3.95 20.56 0.82
CA LEU A 150 4.41 21.96 0.88
C LEU A 150 3.38 22.87 1.59
N PHE A 151 2.09 22.57 1.45
CA PHE A 151 0.99 23.34 2.06
C PHE A 151 0.52 22.80 3.39
N GLY A 152 0.86 21.57 3.74
CA GLY A 152 0.48 20.92 5.00
C GLY A 152 1.58 20.94 6.08
N LEU A 153 2.70 21.56 5.77
CA LEU A 153 3.80 21.89 6.68
C LEU A 153 3.89 23.39 6.86
#